data_05b5ea5d5511512b1f0db77a61290739
#
_entry.id   05b5ea5d5511512b1f0db77a61290739
#
_cell.length_a   1.000
_cell.length_b   1.000
_cell.length_c   1.000
_cell.angle_alpha   90.00
_cell.angle_beta   90.00
_cell.angle_gamma   90.00
#
_symmetry.space_group_name_H-M   'P 1'
#
loop_
_entity.id
_entity.type
_entity.pdbx_description
1 polymer ?
#
loop_
_entity_poly.entity_id
_entity_poly.type
_entity_poly.pdbx_seq_one_letter_code
_entity_poly.pdbx_strand_id
1 'polypeptide(L)'
;ALAEALNFRTSFEKVDTNPYLDKFYDDFEKWSFHLQIYFLAERFKEQKRIFEYGGGFIQDRSIYEDTGIFAKMHYEKGTMNPTDYETYTNLFNAMVMTPYFPHPDLLIYLEGPVEDVIGRIQERGREMEQQTPHDYWYEMHGRYEDWINNFNSCPVLRIGINDYDLLKNPEQVELIVERIAQMLEQTSHLRK
;
A
#
# COMPACT_ATOMS: atom_id res chain seq x y z
N ALA A 1 10.44 -7.02 11.78
CA ALA A 1 11.86 -7.00 11.47
C ALA A 1 12.35 -5.57 11.16
N LEU A 2 12.01 -4.93 10.00
CA LEU A 2 12.56 -3.60 9.61
C LEU A 2 12.28 -2.51 10.65
N ALA A 3 11.06 -2.40 11.15
CA ALA A 3 10.70 -1.40 12.16
C ALA A 3 11.48 -1.59 13.48
N GLU A 4 11.71 -2.83 13.86
CA GLU A 4 12.50 -3.19 15.03
C GLU A 4 13.97 -2.79 14.83
N ALA A 5 14.56 -3.13 13.68
CA ALA A 5 15.95 -2.79 13.35
C ALA A 5 16.17 -1.27 13.27
N LEU A 6 15.17 -0.50 12.80
CA LEU A 6 15.22 0.95 12.72
C LEU A 6 14.75 1.66 14.00
N ASN A 7 14.27 0.93 15.00
CA ASN A 7 13.59 1.48 16.18
C ASN A 7 12.42 2.42 15.81
N PHE A 8 11.64 2.02 14.80
CA PHE A 8 10.46 2.75 14.30
C PHE A 8 9.18 2.10 14.79
N ARG A 9 8.11 2.87 14.85
CA ARG A 9 6.76 2.35 15.05
C ARG A 9 6.20 1.77 13.75
N THR A 10 5.21 0.89 13.90
CA THR A 10 4.53 0.25 12.77
C THR A 10 3.06 0.62 12.73
N SER A 11 2.53 0.64 11.51
CA SER A 11 1.11 0.63 11.22
C SER A 11 0.82 -0.46 10.20
N PHE A 12 -0.05 -1.38 10.58
CA PHE A 12 -0.53 -2.46 9.72
C PHE A 12 -1.92 -2.16 9.18
N GLU A 13 -2.20 -2.66 7.98
CA GLU A 13 -3.54 -2.59 7.41
C GLU A 13 -4.54 -3.36 8.27
N LYS A 14 -5.68 -2.73 8.59
CA LYS A 14 -6.76 -3.34 9.39
C LYS A 14 -7.70 -4.13 8.50
N VAL A 15 -7.27 -5.30 8.07
CA VAL A 15 -8.06 -6.19 7.21
C VAL A 15 -9.15 -6.90 8.01
N ASP A 16 -8.78 -7.48 9.15
CA ASP A 16 -9.65 -8.37 9.95
C ASP A 16 -10.86 -7.67 10.57
N THR A 17 -10.81 -6.36 10.73
CA THR A 17 -11.91 -5.54 11.30
C THR A 17 -12.68 -4.74 10.26
N ASN A 18 -12.40 -4.97 8.97
CA ASN A 18 -13.05 -4.23 7.89
C ASN A 18 -14.46 -4.78 7.63
N PRO A 19 -15.53 -3.99 7.88
CA PRO A 19 -16.91 -4.47 7.77
C PRO A 19 -17.40 -4.63 6.32
N TYR A 20 -16.61 -4.21 5.35
CA TYR A 20 -16.97 -4.21 3.93
C TYR A 20 -16.22 -5.26 3.11
N LEU A 21 -15.12 -5.82 3.63
CA LEU A 21 -14.21 -6.63 2.82
C LEU A 21 -14.88 -7.90 2.27
N ASP A 22 -15.56 -8.68 3.11
CA ASP A 22 -16.29 -9.87 2.66
C ASP A 22 -17.37 -9.53 1.65
N LYS A 23 -18.15 -8.47 1.96
CA LYS A 23 -19.23 -7.99 1.09
C LYS A 23 -18.70 -7.51 -0.27
N PHE A 24 -17.53 -6.92 -0.28
CA PHE A 24 -16.88 -6.44 -1.50
C PHE A 24 -16.51 -7.59 -2.44
N TYR A 25 -15.96 -8.69 -1.91
CA TYR A 25 -15.66 -9.86 -2.74
C TYR A 25 -16.93 -10.57 -3.24
N ASP A 26 -18.04 -10.45 -2.54
CA ASP A 26 -19.34 -10.97 -2.97
C ASP A 26 -19.96 -10.12 -4.09
N ASP A 27 -19.80 -8.78 -4.04
CA ASP A 27 -20.44 -7.84 -4.97
C ASP A 27 -19.60 -6.56 -5.12
N PHE A 28 -18.69 -6.56 -6.09
CA PHE A 28 -17.81 -5.42 -6.38
C PHE A 28 -18.58 -4.15 -6.74
N GLU A 29 -19.65 -4.24 -7.54
CA GLU A 29 -20.39 -3.08 -8.00
C GLU A 29 -21.05 -2.33 -6.84
N LYS A 30 -21.63 -3.08 -5.92
CA LYS A 30 -22.31 -2.51 -4.76
C LYS A 30 -21.36 -1.96 -3.71
N TRP A 31 -20.22 -2.61 -3.50
CA TRP A 31 -19.39 -2.35 -2.31
C TRP A 31 -18.05 -1.67 -2.58
N SER A 32 -17.63 -1.49 -3.84
CA SER A 32 -16.34 -0.85 -4.17
C SER A 32 -16.20 0.52 -3.53
N PHE A 33 -17.17 1.41 -3.73
CA PHE A 33 -17.11 2.76 -3.17
C PHE A 33 -17.04 2.72 -1.63
N HIS A 34 -17.89 1.93 -0.99
CA HIS A 34 -17.94 1.84 0.46
C HIS A 34 -16.62 1.34 1.05
N LEU A 35 -16.04 0.30 0.43
CA LEU A 35 -14.74 -0.22 0.84
C LEU A 35 -13.64 0.81 0.68
N GLN A 36 -13.58 1.51 -0.45
CA GLN A 36 -12.55 2.51 -0.72
C GLN A 36 -12.67 3.72 0.22
N ILE A 37 -13.88 4.18 0.55
CA ILE A 37 -14.10 5.24 1.55
C ILE A 37 -13.68 4.77 2.95
N TYR A 38 -13.94 3.51 3.31
CA TYR A 38 -13.48 2.98 4.59
C TYR A 38 -11.96 2.98 4.69
N PHE A 39 -11.27 2.47 3.66
CA PHE A 39 -9.81 2.51 3.64
C PHE A 39 -9.26 3.93 3.68
N LEU A 40 -9.83 4.85 2.91
CA LEU A 40 -9.44 6.25 2.90
C LEU A 40 -9.53 6.87 4.31
N ALA A 41 -10.64 6.61 5.02
CA ALA A 41 -10.83 7.10 6.38
C ALA A 41 -9.81 6.50 7.38
N GLU A 42 -9.53 5.19 7.29
CA GLU A 42 -8.55 4.54 8.17
C GLU A 42 -7.11 5.03 7.86
N ARG A 43 -6.77 5.21 6.58
CA ARG A 43 -5.47 5.79 6.18
C ARG A 43 -5.31 7.22 6.70
N PHE A 44 -6.34 8.04 6.63
CA PHE A 44 -6.28 9.41 7.13
C PHE A 44 -6.08 9.47 8.66
N LYS A 45 -6.79 8.63 9.41
CA LYS A 45 -6.58 8.50 10.87
C LYS A 45 -5.15 8.10 11.19
N GLU A 46 -4.59 7.18 10.40
CA GLU A 46 -3.24 6.71 10.60
C GLU A 46 -2.20 7.77 10.24
N GLN A 47 -2.38 8.53 9.14
CA GLN A 47 -1.50 9.65 8.79
C GLN A 47 -1.50 10.72 9.88
N LYS A 48 -2.65 11.04 10.46
CA LYS A 48 -2.74 11.94 11.61
C LYS A 48 -1.93 11.42 12.79
N ARG A 49 -2.04 10.12 13.11
CA ARG A 49 -1.27 9.48 14.20
C ARG A 49 0.23 9.54 13.94
N ILE A 50 0.68 9.29 12.71
CA ILE A 50 2.08 9.40 12.28
C ILE A 50 2.58 10.82 12.48
N PHE A 51 1.81 11.82 12.02
CA PHE A 51 2.13 13.24 12.17
C PHE A 51 2.25 13.65 13.64
N GLU A 52 1.29 13.28 14.48
CA GLU A 52 1.28 13.59 15.91
C GLU A 52 2.43 12.93 16.68
N TYR A 53 2.85 11.74 16.24
CA TYR A 53 3.99 11.06 16.83
C TYR A 53 5.33 11.74 16.53
N GLY A 54 5.52 12.25 15.30
CA GLY A 54 6.69 13.04 14.89
C GLY A 54 8.02 12.28 14.89
N GLY A 55 8.00 10.94 14.93
CA GLY A 55 9.16 10.04 14.91
C GLY A 55 9.16 9.09 13.73
N GLY A 56 10.13 8.16 13.70
CA GLY A 56 10.24 7.14 12.66
C GLY A 56 9.06 6.18 12.65
N PHE A 57 8.51 5.92 11.45
CA PHE A 57 7.32 5.10 11.27
C PHE A 57 7.41 4.25 10.00
N ILE A 58 6.97 3.00 10.05
CA ILE A 58 6.79 2.14 8.89
C ILE A 58 5.32 1.81 8.77
N GLN A 59 4.73 2.15 7.62
CA GLN A 59 3.35 1.89 7.31
C GLN A 59 3.24 0.80 6.26
N ASP A 60 2.37 -0.18 6.50
CA ASP A 60 1.99 -1.19 5.51
C ASP A 60 0.87 -0.63 4.64
N ARG A 61 1.18 -0.44 3.36
CA ARG A 61 0.41 0.28 2.35
C ARG A 61 0.17 1.76 2.67
N SER A 62 -0.19 2.50 1.68
CA SER A 62 -0.44 3.93 1.74
C SER A 62 -1.76 4.32 1.08
N ILE A 63 -2.17 5.55 1.29
CA ILE A 63 -3.33 6.14 0.61
C ILE A 63 -3.11 6.25 -0.92
N TYR A 64 -1.86 6.26 -1.36
CA TYR A 64 -1.52 6.42 -2.78
C TYR A 64 -1.87 5.17 -3.60
N GLU A 65 -1.67 3.96 -3.06
CA GLU A 65 -2.10 2.71 -3.70
C GLU A 65 -3.63 2.62 -3.73
N ASP A 66 -4.30 2.96 -2.62
CA ASP A 66 -5.75 2.90 -2.53
C ASP A 66 -6.40 3.76 -3.63
N THR A 67 -5.85 4.95 -3.87
CA THR A 67 -6.37 5.87 -4.90
C THR A 67 -5.86 5.52 -6.29
N GLY A 68 -4.55 5.32 -6.44
CA GLY A 68 -3.90 5.16 -7.75
C GLY A 68 -4.12 3.81 -8.41
N ILE A 69 -4.43 2.78 -7.61
CA ILE A 69 -4.63 1.41 -8.10
C ILE A 69 -6.09 0.98 -7.90
N PHE A 70 -6.52 0.84 -6.65
CA PHE A 70 -7.79 0.18 -6.33
C PHE A 70 -9.01 0.99 -6.76
N ALA A 71 -9.15 2.23 -6.32
CA ALA A 71 -10.30 3.05 -6.68
C ALA A 71 -10.34 3.30 -8.20
N LYS A 72 -9.17 3.56 -8.81
CA LYS A 72 -9.05 3.74 -10.26
C LYS A 72 -9.46 2.49 -11.03
N MET A 73 -9.02 1.30 -10.60
CA MET A 73 -9.40 0.04 -11.22
C MET A 73 -10.93 -0.17 -11.19
N HIS A 74 -11.58 0.05 -10.06
CA HIS A 74 -13.02 -0.12 -9.94
C HIS A 74 -13.80 0.88 -10.79
N TYR A 75 -13.30 2.10 -10.92
CA TYR A 75 -13.85 3.09 -11.85
C TYR A 75 -13.72 2.63 -13.31
N GLU A 76 -12.53 2.23 -13.75
CA GLU A 76 -12.26 1.79 -15.12
C GLU A 76 -13.03 0.52 -15.50
N LYS A 77 -13.28 -0.36 -14.53
CA LYS A 77 -14.11 -1.58 -14.72
C LYS A 77 -15.62 -1.32 -14.64
N GLY A 78 -16.03 -0.10 -14.29
CA GLY A 78 -17.44 0.26 -14.12
C GLY A 78 -18.09 -0.27 -12.83
N THR A 79 -17.32 -0.90 -11.93
CA THR A 79 -17.80 -1.35 -10.61
C THR A 79 -17.84 -0.20 -9.58
N MET A 80 -17.30 0.96 -9.92
CA MET A 80 -17.51 2.23 -9.24
C MET A 80 -17.99 3.25 -10.26
N ASN A 81 -19.15 3.85 -10.06
CA ASN A 81 -19.70 4.81 -11.00
C ASN A 81 -18.89 6.13 -11.01
N PRO A 82 -19.01 6.96 -12.08
CA PRO A 82 -18.24 8.21 -12.20
C PRO A 82 -18.45 9.19 -11.03
N THR A 83 -19.67 9.30 -10.51
CA THR A 83 -19.99 10.22 -9.40
C THR A 83 -19.32 9.79 -8.11
N ASP A 84 -19.32 8.49 -7.82
CA ASP A 84 -18.66 7.93 -6.64
C ASP A 84 -17.15 8.09 -6.74
N TYR A 85 -16.56 7.83 -7.92
CA TYR A 85 -15.13 8.01 -8.15
C TYR A 85 -14.69 9.48 -8.03
N GLU A 86 -15.47 10.41 -8.57
CA GLU A 86 -15.23 11.85 -8.42
C GLU A 86 -15.32 12.27 -6.95
N THR A 87 -16.32 11.78 -6.23
CA THR A 87 -16.49 12.06 -4.79
C THR A 87 -15.29 11.54 -4.00
N TYR A 88 -14.85 10.32 -4.28
CA TYR A 88 -13.69 9.70 -3.66
C TYR A 88 -12.41 10.50 -3.92
N THR A 89 -12.14 10.87 -5.18
CA THR A 89 -10.94 11.61 -5.55
C THR A 89 -10.91 13.03 -4.99
N ASN A 90 -12.06 13.69 -4.92
CA ASN A 90 -12.18 15.01 -4.30
C ASN A 90 -11.87 14.94 -2.80
N LEU A 91 -12.38 13.91 -2.12
CA LEU A 91 -12.08 13.69 -0.70
C LEU A 91 -10.60 13.39 -0.47
N PHE A 92 -10.01 12.50 -1.29
CA PHE A 92 -8.57 12.23 -1.25
C PHE A 92 -7.74 13.50 -1.41
N ASN A 93 -8.02 14.30 -2.42
CA ASN A 93 -7.29 15.54 -2.67
C ASN A 93 -7.39 16.51 -1.49
N ALA A 94 -8.59 16.65 -0.91
CA ALA A 94 -8.79 17.50 0.28
C ALA A 94 -7.99 17.00 1.49
N MET A 95 -7.89 15.69 1.68
CA MET A 95 -7.13 15.09 2.78
C MET A 95 -5.61 15.29 2.61
N VAL A 96 -5.08 15.06 1.42
CA VAL A 96 -3.63 15.18 1.13
C VAL A 96 -3.15 16.63 1.27
N MET A 97 -4.02 17.61 1.04
CA MET A 97 -3.70 19.04 1.21
C MET A 97 -3.68 19.50 2.67
N THR A 98 -4.06 18.64 3.61
CA THR A 98 -4.04 19.03 5.04
C THR A 98 -2.63 18.96 5.61
N PRO A 99 -2.28 19.84 6.60
CA PRO A 99 -0.97 19.79 7.25
C PRO A 99 -0.70 18.49 8.02
N TYR A 100 -1.74 17.69 8.28
CA TYR A 100 -1.65 16.42 9.00
C TYR A 100 -1.34 15.23 8.09
N PHE A 101 -1.01 15.49 6.84
CA PHE A 101 -0.70 14.45 5.87
C PHE A 101 0.78 14.50 5.47
N PRO A 102 1.69 13.94 6.29
CA PRO A 102 3.10 13.92 5.96
C PRO A 102 3.33 13.05 4.71
N HIS A 103 4.13 13.57 3.79
CA HIS A 103 4.63 12.77 2.69
C HIS A 103 5.62 11.72 3.23
N PRO A 104 5.62 10.49 2.70
CA PRO A 104 6.62 9.51 3.07
C PRO A 104 8.02 9.98 2.62
N ASP A 105 9.04 9.64 3.41
CA ASP A 105 10.42 9.92 3.04
C ASP A 105 10.95 8.91 2.03
N LEU A 106 10.43 7.68 2.07
CA LEU A 106 10.81 6.57 1.22
C LEU A 106 9.63 5.60 1.06
N LEU A 107 9.43 5.11 -0.15
CA LEU A 107 8.55 3.97 -0.43
C LEU A 107 9.40 2.73 -0.70
N ILE A 108 9.13 1.63 0.03
CA ILE A 108 9.75 0.33 -0.24
C ILE A 108 8.74 -0.48 -1.03
N TYR A 109 9.09 -0.79 -2.27
CA TYR A 109 8.28 -1.63 -3.15
C TYR A 109 8.82 -3.05 -3.19
N LEU A 110 7.99 -4.01 -2.75
CA LEU A 110 8.32 -5.42 -2.82
C LEU A 110 7.90 -5.96 -4.19
N GLU A 111 8.86 -6.25 -5.06
CA GLU A 111 8.62 -6.70 -6.43
C GLU A 111 8.93 -8.18 -6.60
N GLY A 112 8.22 -8.85 -7.50
CA GLY A 112 8.47 -10.25 -7.84
C GLY A 112 7.58 -10.76 -8.95
N PRO A 113 7.89 -11.96 -9.50
CA PRO A 113 7.03 -12.61 -10.47
C PRO A 113 5.60 -12.77 -9.96
N VAL A 114 4.63 -12.55 -10.83
CA VAL A 114 3.20 -12.62 -10.44
C VAL A 114 2.83 -14.01 -9.91
N GLU A 115 3.44 -15.07 -10.42
CA GLU A 115 3.23 -16.45 -9.98
C GLU A 115 3.65 -16.63 -8.52
N ASP A 116 4.78 -16.04 -8.12
CA ASP A 116 5.28 -16.09 -6.73
C ASP A 116 4.36 -15.31 -5.79
N VAL A 117 3.84 -14.16 -6.25
CA VAL A 117 2.87 -13.37 -5.49
C VAL A 117 1.58 -14.16 -5.29
N ILE A 118 1.04 -14.79 -6.35
CA ILE A 118 -0.15 -15.65 -6.28
C ILE A 118 0.10 -16.82 -5.33
N GLY A 119 1.26 -17.47 -5.43
CA GLY A 119 1.65 -18.57 -4.52
C GLY A 119 1.59 -18.13 -3.05
N ARG A 120 2.12 -16.97 -2.71
CA ARG A 120 2.07 -16.41 -1.34
C ARG A 120 0.67 -16.06 -0.89
N ILE A 121 -0.22 -15.59 -1.79
CA ILE A 121 -1.64 -15.35 -1.50
C ILE A 121 -2.33 -16.68 -1.15
N GLN A 122 -2.06 -17.72 -1.92
CA GLN A 122 -2.60 -19.06 -1.67
C GLN A 122 -2.10 -19.67 -0.35
N GLU A 123 -0.79 -19.57 -0.08
CA GLU A 123 -0.19 -20.02 1.18
C GLU A 123 -0.77 -19.30 2.41
N ARG A 124 -1.06 -18.00 2.30
CA ARG A 124 -1.70 -17.21 3.34
C ARG A 124 -3.12 -17.70 3.68
N GLY A 125 -3.84 -18.27 2.70
CA GLY A 125 -5.04 -19.06 2.91
C GLY A 125 -6.28 -18.27 3.32
N ARG A 126 -6.40 -16.98 3.01
CA ARG A 126 -7.63 -16.22 3.26
C ARG A 126 -8.74 -16.70 2.34
N GLU A 127 -9.87 -17.17 2.90
CA GLU A 127 -10.95 -17.82 2.17
C GLU A 127 -11.47 -16.98 0.99
N MET A 128 -11.72 -15.69 1.22
CA MET A 128 -12.18 -14.75 0.18
C MET A 128 -11.20 -14.62 -0.99
N GLU A 129 -9.90 -14.70 -0.72
CA GLU A 129 -8.85 -14.61 -1.74
C GLU A 129 -8.71 -15.90 -2.53
N GLN A 130 -8.95 -17.06 -1.90
CA GLN A 130 -8.87 -18.37 -2.55
C GLN A 130 -9.93 -18.55 -3.65
N GLN A 131 -11.06 -17.86 -3.53
CA GLN A 131 -12.15 -17.90 -4.51
C GLN A 131 -12.01 -16.86 -5.62
N THR A 132 -11.04 -15.95 -5.50
CA THR A 132 -10.81 -14.88 -6.48
C THR A 132 -10.12 -15.44 -7.73
N PRO A 133 -10.66 -15.18 -8.95
CA PRO A 133 -10.05 -15.65 -10.19
C PRO A 133 -8.62 -15.14 -10.36
N HIS A 134 -7.74 -15.97 -10.92
CA HIS A 134 -6.34 -15.62 -11.15
C HIS A 134 -6.17 -14.38 -12.04
N ASP A 135 -7.05 -14.17 -13.01
CA ASP A 135 -7.02 -12.99 -13.89
C ASP A 135 -7.10 -11.67 -13.11
N TYR A 136 -7.79 -11.66 -11.96
CA TYR A 136 -7.81 -10.50 -11.07
C TYR A 136 -6.40 -10.20 -10.51
N TRP A 137 -5.66 -11.22 -10.13
CA TRP A 137 -4.31 -11.06 -9.58
C TRP A 137 -3.30 -10.64 -10.65
N TYR A 138 -3.40 -11.17 -11.87
CA TYR A 138 -2.59 -10.73 -13.02
C TYR A 138 -2.85 -9.26 -13.34
N GLU A 139 -4.10 -8.86 -13.41
CA GLU A 139 -4.48 -7.46 -13.64
C GLU A 139 -3.95 -6.56 -12.50
N MET A 140 -4.14 -6.97 -11.26
CA MET A 140 -3.68 -6.22 -10.09
C MET A 140 -2.16 -6.04 -10.10
N HIS A 141 -1.41 -7.10 -10.40
CA HIS A 141 0.04 -7.03 -10.51
C HIS A 141 0.49 -6.05 -11.61
N GLY A 142 -0.12 -6.10 -12.78
CA GLY A 142 0.16 -5.15 -13.86
C GLY A 142 -0.11 -3.71 -13.45
N ARG A 143 -1.21 -3.45 -12.72
CA ARG A 143 -1.55 -2.12 -12.21
C ARG A 143 -0.55 -1.62 -11.17
N TYR A 144 -0.02 -2.49 -10.32
CA TYR A 144 1.05 -2.15 -9.38
C TYR A 144 2.33 -1.76 -10.10
N GLU A 145 2.72 -2.50 -11.15
CA GLU A 145 3.90 -2.17 -11.97
C GLU A 145 3.74 -0.82 -12.68
N ASP A 146 2.59 -0.57 -13.30
CA ASP A 146 2.30 0.69 -13.96
C ASP A 146 2.31 1.86 -12.95
N TRP A 147 1.70 1.67 -11.79
CA TRP A 147 1.64 2.67 -10.74
C TRP A 147 3.03 3.01 -10.20
N ILE A 148 3.82 2.01 -9.83
CA ILE A 148 5.15 2.24 -9.23
C ILE A 148 6.12 2.87 -10.23
N ASN A 149 6.01 2.56 -11.53
CA ASN A 149 6.83 3.17 -12.58
C ASN A 149 6.53 4.66 -12.76
N ASN A 150 5.34 5.12 -12.38
CA ASN A 150 4.90 6.52 -12.47
C ASN A 150 4.85 7.22 -11.11
N PHE A 151 5.16 6.52 -10.02
CA PHE A 151 5.13 7.09 -8.68
C PHE A 151 6.30 8.04 -8.45
N ASN A 152 5.99 9.26 -7.98
CA ASN A 152 6.97 10.35 -7.83
C ASN A 152 6.83 11.18 -6.55
N SER A 153 5.97 10.75 -5.62
CA SER A 153 5.73 11.49 -4.36
C SER A 153 6.91 11.40 -3.38
N CYS A 154 7.71 10.34 -3.48
CA CYS A 154 8.97 10.17 -2.76
C CYS A 154 9.88 9.17 -3.52
N PRO A 155 11.16 9.02 -3.11
CA PRO A 155 12.04 7.98 -3.64
C PRO A 155 11.47 6.59 -3.44
N VAL A 156 11.77 5.66 -4.37
CA VAL A 156 11.33 4.27 -4.33
C VAL A 156 12.53 3.34 -4.21
N LEU A 157 12.56 2.54 -3.15
CA LEU A 157 13.49 1.42 -3.00
C LEU A 157 12.80 0.13 -3.44
N ARG A 158 13.25 -0.46 -4.55
CA ARG A 158 12.76 -1.74 -5.03
C ARG A 158 13.51 -2.89 -4.36
N ILE A 159 12.76 -3.88 -3.86
CA ILE A 159 13.30 -5.08 -3.20
C ILE A 159 12.61 -6.30 -3.82
N GLY A 160 13.39 -7.18 -4.43
CA GLY A 160 12.89 -8.46 -4.92
C GLY A 160 12.44 -9.36 -3.75
N ILE A 161 11.22 -9.89 -3.84
CA ILE A 161 10.66 -10.77 -2.78
C ILE A 161 11.44 -12.08 -2.61
N ASN A 162 12.25 -12.44 -3.60
CA ASN A 162 13.10 -13.63 -3.58
C ASN A 162 14.56 -13.33 -3.22
N ASP A 163 14.94 -12.05 -3.08
CA ASP A 163 16.32 -11.65 -2.76
C ASP A 163 16.65 -11.87 -1.28
N TYR A 164 15.63 -11.87 -0.43
CA TYR A 164 15.78 -11.98 1.03
C TYR A 164 14.76 -12.94 1.62
N ASP A 165 15.21 -13.82 2.50
CA ASP A 165 14.37 -14.69 3.32
C ASP A 165 14.55 -14.33 4.81
N LEU A 166 13.86 -13.29 5.24
CA LEU A 166 13.96 -12.78 6.61
C LEU A 166 13.41 -13.74 7.68
N LEU A 167 12.67 -14.77 7.29
CA LEU A 167 12.20 -15.81 8.21
C LEU A 167 13.30 -16.81 8.52
N LYS A 168 14.08 -17.20 7.50
CA LYS A 168 15.21 -18.15 7.68
C LYS A 168 16.51 -17.44 8.05
N ASN A 169 16.69 -16.21 7.54
CA ASN A 169 17.92 -15.43 7.69
C ASN A 169 17.61 -14.03 8.22
N PRO A 170 17.24 -13.89 9.52
CA PRO A 170 16.84 -12.61 10.11
C PRO A 170 17.90 -11.51 10.00
N GLU A 171 19.18 -11.87 9.95
CA GLU A 171 20.32 -10.96 9.81
C GLU A 171 20.31 -10.19 8.46
N GLN A 172 19.64 -10.71 7.44
CA GLN A 172 19.51 -10.02 6.15
C GLN A 172 18.73 -8.71 6.25
N VAL A 173 18.02 -8.47 7.34
CA VAL A 173 17.34 -7.20 7.60
C VAL A 173 18.34 -6.03 7.61
N GLU A 174 19.56 -6.24 8.09
CA GLU A 174 20.60 -5.21 8.15
C GLU A 174 20.99 -4.71 6.75
N LEU A 175 21.05 -5.60 5.76
CA LEU A 175 21.33 -5.23 4.37
C LEU A 175 20.25 -4.31 3.78
N ILE A 176 18.98 -4.56 4.16
CA ILE A 176 17.87 -3.71 3.73
C ILE A 176 17.94 -2.35 4.44
N VAL A 177 18.27 -2.34 5.73
CA VAL A 177 18.46 -1.11 6.52
C VAL A 177 19.58 -0.24 5.93
N GLU A 178 20.70 -0.83 5.54
CA GLU A 178 21.79 -0.11 4.87
C GLU A 178 21.33 0.54 3.55
N ARG A 179 20.55 -0.19 2.73
CA ARG A 179 19.98 0.35 1.48
C ARG A 179 19.03 1.51 1.75
N ILE A 180 18.18 1.40 2.79
CA ILE A 180 17.28 2.47 3.23
C ILE A 180 18.09 3.71 3.63
N ALA A 181 19.11 3.54 4.47
CA ALA A 181 19.94 4.64 4.93
C ALA A 181 20.63 5.37 3.76
N GLN A 182 21.21 4.63 2.83
CA GLN A 182 21.84 5.18 1.61
C GLN A 182 20.86 6.00 0.77
N MET A 183 19.63 5.49 0.58
CA MET A 183 18.59 6.20 -0.18
C MET A 183 18.16 7.50 0.52
N LEU A 184 17.96 7.46 1.82
CA LEU A 184 17.57 8.64 2.60
C LEU A 184 18.67 9.71 2.65
N GLU A 185 19.94 9.32 2.74
CA GLU A 185 21.09 10.25 2.66
C GLU A 185 21.16 10.95 1.31
N GLN A 186 21.03 10.19 0.21
CA GLN A 186 21.04 10.75 -1.15
C GLN A 186 19.92 11.77 -1.36
N THR A 187 18.75 11.52 -0.81
CA THR A 187 17.57 12.38 -0.99
C THR A 187 17.54 13.57 -0.03
N SER A 188 18.21 13.50 1.13
CA SER A 188 18.33 14.64 2.04
C SER A 188 19.11 15.81 1.43
N HIS A 189 20.03 15.54 0.49
CA HIS A 189 20.77 16.56 -0.24
C HIS A 189 19.94 17.27 -1.33
N LEU A 190 18.82 16.67 -1.76
CA LEU A 190 17.93 17.25 -2.79
C LEU A 190 16.82 18.13 -2.19
N ARG A 191 16.61 18.08 -0.87
CA ARG A 191 15.58 18.86 -0.16
C ARG A 191 16.10 20.18 0.44
N LYS A 192 17.38 20.53 0.21
CA LYS A 192 18.00 21.82 0.56
C LYS A 192 18.03 22.74 -0.65
#